data_2636cbef4f6c14285f8634fe01664820
#
_entry.id   2636cbef4f6c14285f8634fe01664820
#
_cell.length_a   1.000
_cell.length_b   1.000
_cell.length_c   1.000
_cell.angle_alpha   90.00
_cell.angle_beta   90.00
_cell.angle_gamma   90.00
#
_symmetry.space_group_name_H-M   'P 1'
#
loop_
_entity.id
_entity.type
_entity.pdbx_description
1 polymer ?
#
loop_
_entity_poly.entity_id
_entity_poly.type
_entity_poly.pdbx_seq_one_letter_code
_entity_poly.pdbx_strand_id
1 'polypeptide(L)'
;MIRKRIFAAFAAAALVTAGVVTAAVVTGTDELGAIRPTASAVPAFDHIVLVMFENKKYSSINGSSSAPYFNTLASQSAKFTSSFAITHPSQPNYVALFSGATQGVTDDTCPANLGAKANLGQQLIGAGKTFKGYSEAMPSDGYTGCSSGTYRRKHNSWVDFSNVPAASNVRFSSFPSDFTQLPTVSFVTPDMCNDMHDCSIGTGDTWLKNHLDAYAQWAKTHNSLLITTFDEDSGTSVNQIFTTFTGANVKVGSYSESINHYTVLRTIEASYGLPGIGNAASKSPILDVWQ
;
A
#
# COMPACT_ATOMS: atom_id res chain seq x y z
N MET A 1 71.07 -36.33 -23.24
CA MET A 1 70.55 -35.30 -24.15
C MET A 1 69.12 -35.03 -23.75
N ILE A 2 68.89 -33.99 -22.94
CA ILE A 2 67.59 -33.63 -22.40
C ILE A 2 67.25 -32.20 -22.86
N ARG A 3 66.29 -32.07 -23.77
CA ARG A 3 65.81 -30.76 -24.27
C ARG A 3 64.93 -30.07 -23.24
N LYS A 4 65.33 -28.91 -22.72
CA LYS A 4 64.53 -28.01 -21.91
C LYS A 4 63.52 -27.29 -22.81
N ARG A 5 62.22 -27.38 -22.49
CA ARG A 5 61.17 -26.54 -23.06
C ARG A 5 60.92 -25.35 -22.13
N ILE A 6 61.08 -24.16 -22.68
CA ILE A 6 60.77 -22.87 -22.01
C ILE A 6 59.29 -22.59 -22.26
N PHE A 7 58.53 -22.43 -21.20
CA PHE A 7 57.16 -21.90 -21.28
C PHE A 7 57.20 -20.39 -21.06
N ALA A 8 56.78 -19.64 -22.08
CA ALA A 8 56.56 -18.21 -21.98
C ALA A 8 55.16 -17.98 -21.39
N ALA A 9 55.08 -17.28 -20.26
CA ALA A 9 53.83 -16.83 -19.68
C ALA A 9 53.39 -15.50 -20.30
N PHE A 10 52.27 -15.48 -20.99
CA PHE A 10 51.62 -14.26 -21.44
C PHE A 10 50.74 -13.75 -20.31
N ALA A 11 51.05 -12.58 -19.77
CA ALA A 11 50.16 -11.83 -18.87
C ALA A 11 49.14 -11.07 -19.70
N ALA A 12 47.88 -11.44 -19.61
CA ALA A 12 46.76 -10.69 -20.17
C ALA A 12 46.33 -9.59 -19.18
N ALA A 13 46.60 -8.35 -19.55
CA ALA A 13 46.07 -7.20 -18.82
C ALA A 13 44.59 -7.04 -19.19
N ALA A 14 43.67 -7.22 -18.22
CA ALA A 14 42.28 -6.92 -18.40
C ALA A 14 42.05 -5.41 -18.22
N LEU A 15 41.76 -4.72 -19.33
CA LEU A 15 41.21 -3.35 -19.28
C LEU A 15 39.76 -3.42 -18.80
N VAL A 16 39.47 -2.90 -17.61
CA VAL A 16 38.11 -2.65 -17.14
C VAL A 16 37.66 -1.32 -17.74
N THR A 17 36.86 -1.35 -18.80
CA THR A 17 36.15 -0.18 -19.29
C THR A 17 34.88 -0.03 -18.47
N ALA A 18 34.79 1.07 -17.72
CA ALA A 18 33.55 1.48 -17.06
C ALA A 18 32.51 1.79 -18.15
N GLY A 19 31.58 0.87 -18.36
CA GLY A 19 30.46 1.08 -19.25
C GLY A 19 29.43 1.99 -18.55
N VAL A 20 29.27 3.20 -19.04
CA VAL A 20 28.13 4.05 -18.74
C VAL A 20 26.90 3.37 -19.33
N VAL A 21 26.04 2.83 -18.47
CA VAL A 21 24.72 2.34 -18.90
C VAL A 21 23.83 3.55 -19.11
N THR A 22 23.77 4.05 -20.33
CA THR A 22 22.70 4.97 -20.74
C THR A 22 21.44 4.15 -20.91
N ALA A 23 20.43 4.43 -20.08
CA ALA A 23 19.10 3.89 -20.28
C ALA A 23 18.56 4.40 -21.62
N ALA A 24 18.48 3.52 -22.60
CA ALA A 24 17.85 3.82 -23.87
C ALA A 24 16.35 3.90 -23.66
N VAL A 25 15.78 5.10 -23.78
CA VAL A 25 14.34 5.29 -23.92
C VAL A 25 13.97 4.75 -25.30
N VAL A 26 13.39 3.56 -25.34
CA VAL A 26 12.83 3.00 -26.58
C VAL A 26 11.53 3.74 -26.86
N THR A 27 11.57 4.74 -27.72
CA THR A 27 10.37 5.34 -28.32
C THR A 27 9.89 4.44 -29.43
N GLY A 28 8.83 3.66 -29.20
CA GLY A 28 8.14 2.95 -30.27
C GLY A 28 7.32 3.95 -31.08
N THR A 29 7.58 4.06 -32.39
CA THR A 29 6.70 4.75 -33.34
C THR A 29 5.86 3.71 -34.06
N ASP A 30 4.52 3.88 -34.05
CA ASP A 30 3.66 3.11 -34.94
C ASP A 30 3.72 3.69 -36.39
N GLU A 31 3.15 2.99 -37.36
CA GLU A 31 3.23 3.35 -38.80
C GLU A 31 2.63 4.74 -39.14
N LEU A 32 2.02 5.42 -38.18
CA LEU A 32 1.44 6.78 -38.33
C LEU A 32 2.25 7.87 -37.64
N GLY A 33 3.41 7.53 -37.03
CA GLY A 33 4.29 8.53 -36.41
C GLY A 33 3.72 9.24 -35.16
N ALA A 34 2.63 8.73 -34.58
CA ALA A 34 2.07 9.27 -33.36
C ALA A 34 2.89 8.79 -32.15
N ILE A 35 3.49 9.73 -31.41
CA ILE A 35 4.12 9.45 -30.11
C ILE A 35 2.99 9.04 -29.16
N ARG A 36 2.86 7.75 -28.86
CA ARG A 36 2.01 7.33 -27.75
C ARG A 36 2.64 7.81 -26.44
N PRO A 37 1.88 8.50 -25.59
CA PRO A 37 2.38 8.78 -24.25
C PRO A 37 2.77 7.43 -23.60
N THR A 38 4.02 7.31 -23.18
CA THR A 38 4.42 6.18 -22.34
C THR A 38 3.54 6.22 -21.10
N ALA A 39 2.90 5.11 -20.75
CA ALA A 39 2.17 5.00 -19.49
C ALA A 39 3.09 5.50 -18.36
N SER A 40 2.61 6.44 -17.57
CA SER A 40 3.39 6.99 -16.46
C SER A 40 3.76 5.85 -15.52
N ALA A 41 5.03 5.75 -15.16
CA ALA A 41 5.44 4.81 -14.11
C ALA A 41 4.82 5.27 -12.77
N VAL A 42 4.60 4.34 -11.85
CA VAL A 42 4.19 4.69 -10.49
C VAL A 42 5.28 5.57 -9.86
N PRO A 43 4.96 6.78 -9.37
CA PRO A 43 5.95 7.64 -8.72
C PRO A 43 6.60 6.95 -7.50
N ALA A 44 7.88 7.21 -7.29
CA ALA A 44 8.57 6.81 -6.07
C ALA A 44 8.27 7.85 -4.98
N PHE A 45 7.30 7.57 -4.13
CA PHE A 45 6.89 8.47 -3.05
C PHE A 45 7.86 8.43 -1.87
N ASP A 46 8.04 9.58 -1.22
CA ASP A 46 8.79 9.64 0.04
C ASP A 46 8.01 8.97 1.17
N HIS A 47 6.69 9.20 1.20
CA HIS A 47 5.78 8.63 2.20
C HIS A 47 4.47 8.18 1.55
N ILE A 48 4.05 6.95 1.83
CA ILE A 48 2.70 6.46 1.57
C ILE A 48 2.03 6.17 2.90
N VAL A 49 0.88 6.81 3.14
CA VAL A 49 -0.04 6.45 4.23
C VAL A 49 -1.23 5.74 3.65
N LEU A 50 -1.51 4.53 4.11
CA LEU A 50 -2.71 3.79 3.77
C LEU A 50 -3.58 3.66 5.00
N VAL A 51 -4.82 4.14 4.92
CA VAL A 51 -5.85 3.96 5.96
C VAL A 51 -6.95 3.03 5.45
N MET A 52 -7.32 2.04 6.27
CA MET A 52 -8.38 1.08 5.96
C MET A 52 -9.53 1.24 6.94
N PHE A 53 -10.74 1.37 6.37
CA PHE A 53 -12.02 1.41 7.08
C PHE A 53 -12.78 0.11 6.88
N GLU A 54 -13.91 -0.07 7.59
CA GLU A 54 -14.58 -1.33 7.76
C GLU A 54 -16.01 -1.37 7.20
N ASN A 55 -16.28 -2.47 6.48
CA ASN A 55 -17.62 -3.00 6.21
C ASN A 55 -18.60 -2.01 5.56
N LYS A 56 -18.16 -1.16 4.62
CA LYS A 56 -19.07 -0.24 3.91
C LYS A 56 -18.94 -0.36 2.39
N LYS A 57 -20.05 -0.67 1.75
CA LYS A 57 -20.12 -0.72 0.29
C LYS A 57 -19.90 0.67 -0.34
N TYR A 58 -19.35 0.67 -1.54
CA TYR A 58 -19.07 1.88 -2.31
C TYR A 58 -20.21 2.90 -2.30
N SER A 59 -21.45 2.44 -2.57
CA SER A 59 -22.63 3.32 -2.64
C SER A 59 -23.07 3.90 -1.29
N SER A 60 -22.60 3.38 -0.17
CA SER A 60 -22.88 3.95 1.15
C SER A 60 -21.96 5.13 1.49
N ILE A 61 -20.85 5.27 0.78
CA ILE A 61 -19.85 6.33 0.96
C ILE A 61 -19.91 7.33 -0.19
N ASN A 62 -19.88 6.87 -1.45
CA ASN A 62 -19.85 7.75 -2.62
C ASN A 62 -21.17 8.51 -2.76
N GLY A 63 -21.10 9.85 -2.67
CA GLY A 63 -22.25 10.75 -2.74
C GLY A 63 -23.14 10.78 -1.47
N SER A 64 -22.76 10.08 -0.42
CA SER A 64 -23.52 10.01 0.82
C SER A 64 -23.41 11.29 1.64
N SER A 65 -24.53 11.80 2.13
CA SER A 65 -24.56 12.91 3.10
C SER A 65 -24.00 12.52 4.48
N SER A 66 -23.88 11.23 4.77
CA SER A 66 -23.24 10.72 5.98
C SER A 66 -21.72 10.64 5.88
N ALA A 67 -21.13 10.84 4.68
CA ALA A 67 -19.71 10.80 4.43
C ALA A 67 -19.21 12.10 3.74
N PRO A 68 -19.48 13.29 4.28
CA PRO A 68 -19.18 14.55 3.59
C PRO A 68 -17.69 14.74 3.35
N TYR A 69 -16.82 14.36 4.29
CA TYR A 69 -15.38 14.50 4.14
C TYR A 69 -14.79 13.49 3.15
N PHE A 70 -15.22 12.22 3.19
CA PHE A 70 -14.82 11.25 2.15
C PHE A 70 -15.11 11.78 0.73
N ASN A 71 -16.28 12.38 0.53
CA ASN A 71 -16.66 12.94 -0.76
C ASN A 71 -15.89 14.21 -1.12
N THR A 72 -15.59 15.07 -0.15
CA THR A 72 -14.71 16.23 -0.34
C THR A 72 -13.31 15.78 -0.74
N LEU A 73 -12.73 14.80 -0.04
CA LEU A 73 -11.42 14.26 -0.34
C LEU A 73 -11.40 13.62 -1.73
N ALA A 74 -12.43 12.82 -2.05
CA ALA A 74 -12.56 12.17 -3.36
C ALA A 74 -12.63 13.16 -4.53
N SER A 75 -13.23 14.34 -4.33
CA SER A 75 -13.27 15.39 -5.37
C SER A 75 -11.89 15.99 -5.68
N GLN A 76 -10.90 15.71 -4.86
CA GLN A 76 -9.52 16.20 -4.97
C GLN A 76 -8.52 15.05 -5.19
N SER A 77 -8.99 13.88 -5.60
CA SER A 77 -8.25 12.62 -5.63
C SER A 77 -8.49 11.86 -6.92
N ALA A 78 -7.68 10.83 -7.18
CA ALA A 78 -8.07 9.75 -8.06
C ALA A 78 -9.04 8.84 -7.30
N LYS A 79 -10.31 8.82 -7.70
CA LYS A 79 -11.37 7.99 -7.13
C LYS A 79 -11.64 6.79 -8.03
N PHE A 80 -11.57 5.58 -7.47
CA PHE A 80 -11.83 4.35 -8.21
C PHE A 80 -13.29 3.94 -8.09
N THR A 81 -13.97 3.85 -9.24
CA THR A 81 -15.38 3.48 -9.30
C THR A 81 -15.61 1.96 -9.39
N SER A 82 -14.55 1.20 -9.59
CA SER A 82 -14.57 -0.26 -9.71
C SER A 82 -13.48 -0.89 -8.84
N SER A 83 -13.48 -0.57 -7.55
CA SER A 83 -12.61 -1.15 -6.54
C SER A 83 -13.36 -2.24 -5.77
N PHE A 84 -12.71 -3.41 -5.58
CA PHE A 84 -13.32 -4.57 -4.96
C PHE A 84 -12.43 -5.14 -3.85
N ALA A 85 -13.06 -5.64 -2.79
CA ALA A 85 -12.36 -6.47 -1.81
C ALA A 85 -12.16 -7.91 -2.35
N ILE A 86 -11.42 -8.72 -1.59
CA ILE A 86 -11.08 -10.08 -2.02
C ILE A 86 -12.13 -11.09 -1.56
N THR A 87 -12.62 -10.95 -0.32
CA THR A 87 -13.50 -11.94 0.32
C THR A 87 -14.26 -11.30 1.49
N HIS A 88 -14.96 -12.12 2.24
CA HIS A 88 -15.52 -11.93 3.58
C HIS A 88 -15.02 -13.06 4.49
N PRO A 89 -14.86 -12.82 5.82
CA PRO A 89 -14.95 -11.56 6.53
C PRO A 89 -13.67 -10.69 6.44
N SER A 90 -13.51 -9.74 7.37
CA SER A 90 -12.49 -8.67 7.35
C SER A 90 -11.05 -9.16 7.31
N GLN A 91 -10.61 -10.00 8.30
CA GLN A 91 -9.18 -10.32 8.49
C GLN A 91 -8.47 -10.85 7.24
N PRO A 92 -9.05 -11.75 6.42
CA PRO A 92 -8.44 -12.18 5.17
C PRO A 92 -8.10 -11.04 4.21
N ASN A 93 -8.88 -9.94 4.18
CA ASN A 93 -8.64 -8.78 3.32
C ASN A 93 -7.44 -7.96 3.79
N TYR A 94 -7.29 -7.75 5.11
CA TYR A 94 -6.09 -7.12 5.68
C TYR A 94 -4.82 -7.92 5.36
N VAL A 95 -4.90 -9.24 5.51
CA VAL A 95 -3.79 -10.14 5.17
C VAL A 95 -3.49 -10.11 3.67
N ALA A 96 -4.53 -10.11 2.83
CA ALA A 96 -4.41 -10.06 1.37
C ALA A 96 -3.74 -8.77 0.89
N LEU A 97 -4.14 -7.62 1.41
CA LEU A 97 -3.52 -6.33 1.09
C LEU A 97 -2.05 -6.27 1.54
N PHE A 98 -1.72 -6.86 2.69
CA PHE A 98 -0.38 -6.79 3.24
C PHE A 98 0.60 -7.84 2.68
N SER A 99 0.09 -8.98 2.17
CA SER A 99 0.94 -10.11 1.77
C SER A 99 0.65 -10.70 0.37
N GLY A 100 -0.28 -10.10 -0.37
CA GLY A 100 -0.64 -10.59 -1.71
C GLY A 100 -1.46 -11.89 -1.72
N ALA A 101 -1.85 -12.41 -0.57
CA ALA A 101 -2.71 -13.58 -0.44
C ALA A 101 -3.41 -13.58 0.92
N THR A 102 -4.53 -14.29 1.07
CA THR A 102 -5.17 -14.47 2.38
C THR A 102 -4.36 -15.38 3.31
N GLN A 103 -3.31 -16.01 2.81
CA GLN A 103 -2.39 -16.91 3.53
C GLN A 103 -3.08 -18.12 4.17
N GLY A 104 -4.30 -18.44 3.75
CA GLY A 104 -5.13 -19.48 4.32
C GLY A 104 -6.03 -19.00 5.47
N VAL A 105 -6.03 -17.70 5.76
CA VAL A 105 -6.99 -17.09 6.69
C VAL A 105 -8.35 -17.00 5.98
N THR A 106 -9.39 -17.52 6.64
CA THR A 106 -10.75 -17.61 6.12
C THR A 106 -11.81 -17.02 7.05
N ASP A 107 -11.38 -16.56 8.23
CA ASP A 107 -12.25 -16.00 9.27
C ASP A 107 -11.49 -14.94 10.08
N ASP A 108 -12.14 -14.40 11.12
CA ASP A 108 -11.61 -13.38 12.01
C ASP A 108 -10.93 -13.94 13.27
N THR A 109 -10.54 -15.21 13.25
CA THR A 109 -9.87 -15.84 14.39
C THR A 109 -8.51 -15.20 14.66
N CYS A 110 -8.28 -14.80 15.88
CA CYS A 110 -7.05 -14.17 16.33
C CYS A 110 -6.39 -15.06 17.42
N PRO A 111 -5.07 -15.24 17.34
CA PRO A 111 -4.10 -14.74 16.35
C PRO A 111 -4.03 -15.61 15.08
N ALA A 112 -3.76 -14.99 13.92
CA ALA A 112 -3.59 -15.73 12.67
C ALA A 112 -2.22 -16.45 12.56
N ASN A 113 -1.17 -15.93 13.20
CA ASN A 113 0.19 -16.53 13.30
C ASN A 113 0.76 -17.03 11.95
N LEU A 114 0.98 -16.15 11.03
CA LEU A 114 1.35 -16.46 9.64
C LEU A 114 2.85 -16.80 9.44
N GLY A 115 3.67 -16.64 10.50
CA GLY A 115 5.10 -16.96 10.43
C GLY A 115 5.87 -15.99 9.54
N ALA A 116 6.95 -16.45 8.92
CA ALA A 116 7.84 -15.64 8.09
C ALA A 116 7.46 -15.61 6.60
N LYS A 117 6.17 -15.72 6.29
CA LYS A 117 5.69 -15.61 4.90
C LYS A 117 5.99 -14.21 4.33
N ALA A 118 6.11 -14.13 3.00
CA ALA A 118 6.36 -12.87 2.29
C ALA A 118 5.25 -11.85 2.58
N ASN A 119 5.65 -10.61 2.85
CA ASN A 119 4.75 -9.49 3.12
C ASN A 119 5.43 -8.15 2.79
N LEU A 120 4.65 -7.10 2.63
CA LEU A 120 5.13 -5.77 2.26
C LEU A 120 6.12 -5.19 3.28
N GLY A 121 5.86 -5.38 4.58
CA GLY A 121 6.75 -4.87 5.64
C GLY A 121 8.16 -5.46 5.52
N GLN A 122 8.26 -6.76 5.34
CA GLN A 122 9.53 -7.46 5.13
C GLN A 122 10.21 -7.02 3.83
N GLN A 123 9.47 -6.85 2.73
CA GLN A 123 10.04 -6.36 1.46
C GLN A 123 10.64 -4.96 1.60
N LEU A 124 9.89 -4.03 2.21
CA LEU A 124 10.35 -2.65 2.42
C LEU A 124 11.62 -2.62 3.27
N ILE A 125 11.62 -3.29 4.43
CA ILE A 125 12.77 -3.34 5.32
C ILE A 125 13.97 -4.00 4.65
N GLY A 126 13.76 -5.09 3.91
CA GLY A 126 14.80 -5.76 3.14
C GLY A 126 15.40 -4.89 2.02
N ALA A 127 14.65 -3.94 1.51
CA ALA A 127 15.09 -2.93 0.53
C ALA A 127 15.66 -1.65 1.15
N GLY A 128 15.94 -1.64 2.48
CA GLY A 128 16.47 -0.48 3.19
C GLY A 128 15.45 0.66 3.39
N LYS A 129 14.16 0.37 3.24
CA LYS A 129 13.05 1.31 3.47
C LYS A 129 12.41 1.05 4.83
N THR A 130 11.52 1.94 5.25
CA THR A 130 10.90 1.87 6.57
C THR A 130 9.41 1.59 6.48
N PHE A 131 8.91 0.78 7.43
CA PHE A 131 7.49 0.44 7.57
C PHE A 131 7.05 0.60 9.02
N LYS A 132 5.85 1.16 9.23
CA LYS A 132 5.13 1.10 10.51
C LYS A 132 3.63 0.90 10.27
N GLY A 133 3.02 0.12 11.16
CA GLY A 133 1.57 0.04 11.32
C GLY A 133 1.15 0.80 12.57
N TYR A 134 0.26 1.76 12.40
CA TYR A 134 -0.28 2.62 13.44
C TYR A 134 -1.70 2.20 13.79
N SER A 135 -1.92 1.75 15.02
CA SER A 135 -3.24 1.26 15.46
C SER A 135 -3.82 2.14 16.55
N GLU A 136 -5.04 2.63 16.32
CA GLU A 136 -5.76 3.39 17.34
C GLU A 136 -6.22 2.47 18.48
N ALA A 137 -6.35 3.03 19.68
CA ALA A 137 -6.72 2.34 20.93
C ALA A 137 -5.81 1.15 21.32
N MET A 138 -4.68 0.93 20.62
CA MET A 138 -3.69 -0.07 21.02
C MET A 138 -3.05 0.34 22.35
N PRO A 139 -2.98 -0.55 23.38
CA PRO A 139 -2.59 -0.15 24.75
C PRO A 139 -1.11 0.20 24.89
N SER A 140 -0.24 -0.39 24.06
CA SER A 140 1.20 -0.13 24.06
C SER A 140 1.81 -0.46 22.71
N ASP A 141 2.96 0.15 22.39
CA ASP A 141 3.73 -0.22 21.21
C ASP A 141 4.16 -1.69 21.31
N GLY A 142 4.13 -2.41 20.18
CA GLY A 142 4.44 -3.83 20.13
C GLY A 142 3.37 -4.75 20.71
N TYR A 143 2.19 -4.26 21.06
CA TYR A 143 1.12 -5.10 21.62
C TYR A 143 0.66 -6.18 20.62
N THR A 144 0.57 -7.42 21.11
CA THR A 144 0.21 -8.60 20.30
C THR A 144 -1.08 -9.31 20.75
N GLY A 145 -1.76 -8.79 21.77
CA GLY A 145 -3.06 -9.32 22.21
C GLY A 145 -4.15 -9.11 21.17
N CYS A 146 -5.16 -9.95 21.17
CA CYS A 146 -6.23 -9.94 20.16
C CYS A 146 -7.17 -8.75 20.27
N SER A 147 -7.35 -8.21 21.48
CA SER A 147 -8.24 -7.07 21.73
C SER A 147 -7.82 -6.29 22.97
N SER A 148 -8.17 -5.01 22.99
CA SER A 148 -8.07 -4.12 24.16
C SER A 148 -9.03 -2.95 23.94
N GLY A 149 -10.09 -2.84 24.75
CA GLY A 149 -11.14 -1.86 24.48
C GLY A 149 -11.69 -1.99 23.06
N THR A 150 -11.58 -0.93 22.27
CA THR A 150 -11.99 -0.87 20.86
C THR A 150 -10.90 -1.32 19.87
N TYR A 151 -9.67 -1.59 20.32
CA TYR A 151 -8.61 -2.16 19.49
C TYR A 151 -8.91 -3.61 19.10
N ARG A 152 -8.65 -3.96 17.85
CA ARG A 152 -8.69 -5.36 17.34
C ARG A 152 -7.45 -5.67 16.52
N ARG A 153 -6.69 -6.72 16.92
CA ARG A 153 -5.52 -7.19 16.18
C ARG A 153 -5.86 -7.72 14.80
N LYS A 154 -7.04 -8.27 14.59
CA LYS A 154 -7.49 -8.80 13.29
C LYS A 154 -7.41 -7.76 12.15
N HIS A 155 -7.39 -6.45 12.49
CA HIS A 155 -7.20 -5.36 11.55
C HIS A 155 -5.72 -4.94 11.37
N ASN A 156 -4.81 -5.58 12.08
CA ASN A 156 -3.39 -5.25 12.11
C ASN A 156 -2.53 -6.42 11.61
N SER A 157 -2.71 -6.81 10.35
CA SER A 157 -2.10 -8.01 9.76
C SER A 157 -0.58 -8.07 9.89
N TRP A 158 0.13 -6.96 9.98
CA TRP A 158 1.60 -6.95 10.16
C TRP A 158 2.06 -7.65 11.44
N VAL A 159 1.20 -7.70 12.47
CA VAL A 159 1.51 -8.38 13.75
C VAL A 159 1.48 -9.91 13.61
N ASP A 160 0.86 -10.43 12.57
CA ASP A 160 0.73 -11.88 12.34
C ASP A 160 1.96 -12.50 11.64
N PHE A 161 2.88 -11.65 11.16
CA PHE A 161 4.10 -12.09 10.48
C PHE A 161 5.32 -11.96 11.37
N SER A 162 6.01 -13.08 11.63
CA SER A 162 7.18 -13.13 12.53
C SER A 162 8.44 -12.42 11.98
N ASN A 163 8.47 -12.10 10.69
CA ASN A 163 9.54 -11.37 10.01
C ASN A 163 9.29 -9.86 9.90
N VAL A 164 8.22 -9.35 10.53
CA VAL A 164 8.01 -7.91 10.74
C VAL A 164 8.42 -7.57 12.17
N PRO A 165 9.37 -6.64 12.38
CA PRO A 165 9.83 -6.30 13.72
C PRO A 165 8.72 -5.74 14.61
N ALA A 166 8.70 -6.09 15.90
CA ALA A 166 7.72 -5.57 16.85
C ALA A 166 7.73 -4.03 16.96
N ALA A 167 8.88 -3.40 16.71
CA ALA A 167 9.02 -1.93 16.65
C ALA A 167 8.27 -1.28 15.47
N SER A 168 7.79 -2.08 14.51
CA SER A 168 6.91 -1.60 13.44
C SER A 168 5.44 -1.52 13.85
N ASN A 169 5.05 -2.10 14.99
CA ASN A 169 3.69 -2.08 15.51
C ASN A 169 3.57 -1.00 16.60
N VAL A 170 2.98 0.14 16.26
CA VAL A 170 2.96 1.31 17.13
C VAL A 170 1.55 1.87 17.31
N ARG A 171 1.31 2.55 18.42
CA ARG A 171 0.04 3.23 18.68
C ARG A 171 -0.14 4.37 17.71
N PHE A 172 -1.38 4.62 17.28
CA PHE A 172 -1.69 5.78 16.44
C PHE A 172 -1.40 7.12 17.13
N SER A 173 -1.39 7.18 18.45
CA SER A 173 -0.95 8.37 19.19
C SER A 173 0.52 8.75 18.94
N SER A 174 1.30 7.86 18.35
CA SER A 174 2.68 8.10 17.90
C SER A 174 2.78 8.51 16.42
N PHE A 175 1.66 8.70 15.72
CA PHE A 175 1.65 9.20 14.36
C PHE A 175 2.20 10.64 14.36
N PRO A 176 3.26 10.94 13.58
CA PRO A 176 3.95 12.22 13.70
C PRO A 176 3.12 13.38 13.19
N SER A 177 3.19 14.52 13.85
CA SER A 177 2.64 15.80 13.37
C SER A 177 3.56 16.47 12.35
N ASP A 178 4.86 16.21 12.40
CA ASP A 178 5.83 16.52 11.35
C ASP A 178 5.87 15.33 10.38
N PHE A 179 5.17 15.45 9.25
CA PHE A 179 5.01 14.36 8.30
C PHE A 179 6.31 13.97 7.58
N THR A 180 7.36 14.79 7.65
CA THR A 180 8.69 14.39 7.15
C THR A 180 9.33 13.27 7.97
N GLN A 181 8.81 13.00 9.17
CA GLN A 181 9.25 11.93 10.05
C GLN A 181 8.49 10.60 9.85
N LEU A 182 7.55 10.56 8.92
CA LEU A 182 6.82 9.33 8.58
C LEU A 182 7.78 8.28 8.00
N PRO A 183 7.51 6.98 8.21
CA PRO A 183 8.21 5.94 7.47
C PRO A 183 7.86 5.99 5.98
N THR A 184 8.62 5.25 5.18
CA THR A 184 8.36 5.12 3.74
C THR A 184 6.94 4.66 3.46
N VAL A 185 6.45 3.66 4.20
CA VAL A 185 5.05 3.22 4.15
C VAL A 185 4.49 3.10 5.56
N SER A 186 3.32 3.69 5.76
CA SER A 186 2.53 3.65 6.99
C SER A 186 1.18 3.01 6.71
N PHE A 187 0.81 1.98 7.47
CA PHE A 187 -0.57 1.53 7.52
C PHE A 187 -1.23 2.12 8.76
N VAL A 188 -2.45 2.60 8.63
CA VAL A 188 -3.23 3.21 9.70
C VAL A 188 -4.54 2.45 9.85
N THR A 189 -4.80 1.99 11.07
CA THR A 189 -6.03 1.31 11.43
C THR A 189 -6.73 2.10 12.54
N PRO A 190 -7.87 2.74 12.26
CA PRO A 190 -8.73 3.31 13.28
C PRO A 190 -9.26 2.21 14.21
N ASP A 191 -9.78 2.56 15.38
CA ASP A 191 -10.42 1.60 16.26
C ASP A 191 -11.82 1.18 15.74
N MET A 192 -12.43 0.15 16.35
CA MET A 192 -13.70 -0.45 15.91
C MET A 192 -14.86 0.54 15.78
N CYS A 193 -14.83 1.67 16.46
CA CYS A 193 -15.81 2.72 16.31
C CYS A 193 -15.46 3.66 15.15
N ASN A 194 -14.21 4.07 15.09
CA ASN A 194 -13.73 5.08 14.14
C ASN A 194 -13.48 4.49 12.74
N ASP A 195 -13.25 3.17 12.62
CA ASP A 195 -13.21 2.46 11.34
C ASP A 195 -14.59 2.21 10.72
N MET A 196 -15.68 2.53 11.40
CA MET A 196 -17.10 2.33 11.04
C MET A 196 -17.63 0.92 11.30
N HIS A 197 -16.86 -0.02 11.87
CA HIS A 197 -17.36 -1.36 12.15
C HIS A 197 -18.53 -1.32 13.13
N ASP A 198 -18.30 -0.77 14.33
CA ASP A 198 -19.28 -0.71 15.41
C ASP A 198 -20.07 0.60 15.45
N CYS A 199 -19.63 1.64 14.73
CA CYS A 199 -20.23 2.97 14.76
C CYS A 199 -20.69 3.45 13.36
N SER A 200 -21.22 4.67 13.31
CA SER A 200 -21.79 5.23 12.08
C SER A 200 -20.73 5.63 11.05
N ILE A 201 -21.13 5.72 9.77
CA ILE A 201 -20.33 6.31 8.71
C ILE A 201 -19.85 7.71 9.08
N GLY A 202 -20.72 8.54 9.68
CA GLY A 202 -20.38 9.90 10.11
C GLY A 202 -19.29 9.94 11.19
N THR A 203 -19.17 8.90 12.02
CA THR A 203 -18.10 8.77 13.01
C THR A 203 -16.75 8.61 12.31
N GLY A 204 -16.63 7.64 11.39
CA GLY A 204 -15.40 7.44 10.64
C GLY A 204 -15.07 8.57 9.67
N ASP A 205 -16.07 9.22 9.08
CA ASP A 205 -15.90 10.42 8.26
C ASP A 205 -15.26 11.57 9.04
N THR A 206 -15.78 11.79 10.25
CA THR A 206 -15.25 12.80 11.18
C THR A 206 -13.83 12.44 11.62
N TRP A 207 -13.59 11.16 11.91
CA TRP A 207 -12.26 10.68 12.29
C TRP A 207 -11.24 10.91 11.15
N LEU A 208 -11.58 10.52 9.91
CA LEU A 208 -10.72 10.73 8.74
C LEU A 208 -10.37 12.21 8.59
N LYS A 209 -11.37 13.09 8.70
CA LYS A 209 -11.15 14.54 8.63
C LYS A 209 -10.20 15.03 9.72
N ASN A 210 -10.47 14.66 10.96
CA ASN A 210 -9.74 15.21 12.11
C ASN A 210 -8.29 14.71 12.20
N HIS A 211 -8.01 13.52 11.69
CA HIS A 211 -6.71 12.87 11.88
C HIS A 211 -5.83 12.83 10.61
N LEU A 212 -6.43 12.81 9.42
CA LEU A 212 -5.67 12.63 8.18
C LEU A 212 -5.87 13.75 7.14
N ASP A 213 -6.76 14.74 7.36
CA ASP A 213 -6.88 15.88 6.42
C ASP A 213 -5.56 16.66 6.33
N ALA A 214 -4.93 16.96 7.45
CA ALA A 214 -3.65 17.68 7.45
C ALA A 214 -2.59 16.95 6.62
N TYR A 215 -2.49 15.60 6.77
CA TYR A 215 -1.60 14.80 5.94
C TYR A 215 -2.03 14.81 4.46
N ALA A 216 -3.32 14.64 4.17
CA ALA A 216 -3.84 14.66 2.80
C ALA A 216 -3.51 15.97 2.06
N GLN A 217 -3.65 17.11 2.74
CA GLN A 217 -3.31 18.41 2.15
C GLN A 217 -1.80 18.57 1.98
N TRP A 218 -1.00 18.16 2.97
CA TRP A 218 0.45 18.17 2.91
C TRP A 218 1.00 17.29 1.78
N ALA A 219 0.46 16.08 1.63
CA ALA A 219 0.88 15.12 0.61
C ALA A 219 0.74 15.65 -0.83
N LYS A 220 -0.20 16.55 -1.10
CA LYS A 220 -0.39 17.14 -2.43
C LYS A 220 0.78 18.01 -2.90
N THR A 221 1.57 18.52 -1.98
CA THR A 221 2.70 19.40 -2.26
C THR A 221 4.07 18.81 -1.88
N HIS A 222 4.06 17.59 -1.34
CA HIS A 222 5.26 16.90 -0.88
C HIS A 222 5.21 15.46 -1.40
N ASN A 223 5.99 15.07 -2.32
CA ASN A 223 6.10 13.76 -2.95
C ASN A 223 5.56 12.56 -2.11
N SER A 224 4.28 12.62 -1.74
CA SER A 224 3.63 11.71 -0.77
C SER A 224 2.22 11.37 -1.22
N LEU A 225 1.69 10.27 -0.69
CA LEU A 225 0.41 9.71 -1.08
C LEU A 225 -0.40 9.27 0.14
N LEU A 226 -1.68 9.64 0.18
CA LEU A 226 -2.69 9.03 1.05
C LEU A 226 -3.54 8.08 0.21
N ILE A 227 -3.61 6.82 0.63
CA ILE A 227 -4.54 5.81 0.12
C ILE A 227 -5.63 5.63 1.16
N THR A 228 -6.89 5.90 0.79
CA THR A 228 -8.04 5.63 1.64
C THR A 228 -8.85 4.50 1.03
N THR A 229 -9.09 3.43 1.77
CA THR A 229 -9.81 2.25 1.28
C THR A 229 -10.64 1.59 2.39
N PHE A 230 -11.41 0.59 2.03
CA PHE A 230 -12.18 -0.27 2.94
C PHE A 230 -11.68 -1.70 2.80
N ASP A 231 -11.82 -2.50 3.85
CA ASP A 231 -11.44 -3.92 3.86
C ASP A 231 -12.37 -4.75 2.98
N GLU A 232 -13.68 -4.56 3.17
CA GLU A 232 -14.76 -5.24 2.45
C GLU A 232 -16.02 -4.35 2.43
N ASP A 233 -17.04 -4.78 1.69
CA ASP A 233 -18.34 -4.13 1.71
C ASP A 233 -19.21 -4.62 2.88
N SER A 234 -20.52 -4.36 2.86
CA SER A 234 -21.45 -4.77 3.92
C SER A 234 -21.98 -6.22 3.75
N GLY A 235 -21.13 -7.15 3.26
CA GLY A 235 -21.48 -8.57 3.12
C GLY A 235 -22.21 -8.93 1.81
N THR A 236 -22.03 -8.13 0.73
CA THR A 236 -22.63 -8.46 -0.57
C THR A 236 -21.70 -9.33 -1.41
N SER A 237 -22.27 -10.09 -2.35
CA SER A 237 -21.49 -10.90 -3.30
C SER A 237 -20.65 -10.07 -4.28
N VAL A 238 -20.96 -8.79 -4.45
CA VAL A 238 -20.23 -7.86 -5.33
C VAL A 238 -18.95 -7.37 -4.68
N ASN A 239 -18.98 -7.17 -3.39
CA ASN A 239 -17.87 -6.72 -2.54
C ASN A 239 -17.17 -5.45 -3.06
N GLN A 240 -17.96 -4.46 -3.51
CA GLN A 240 -17.48 -3.19 -4.05
C GLN A 240 -17.22 -2.19 -2.94
N ILE A 241 -16.00 -1.68 -2.87
CA ILE A 241 -15.50 -0.78 -1.83
C ILE A 241 -15.11 0.58 -2.40
N PHE A 242 -15.05 1.59 -1.52
CA PHE A 242 -14.59 2.92 -1.86
C PHE A 242 -13.07 3.01 -1.70
N THR A 243 -12.37 3.48 -2.77
CA THR A 243 -10.92 3.65 -2.75
C THR A 243 -10.55 4.97 -3.42
N THR A 244 -9.66 5.74 -2.79
CA THR A 244 -9.11 6.98 -3.34
C THR A 244 -7.61 7.08 -3.12
N PHE A 245 -6.93 7.71 -4.08
CA PHE A 245 -5.52 8.11 -3.99
C PHE A 245 -5.44 9.63 -3.99
N THR A 246 -4.84 10.20 -2.95
CA THR A 246 -4.72 11.66 -2.76
C THR A 246 -3.25 12.01 -2.53
N GLY A 247 -2.67 12.91 -3.30
CA GLY A 247 -1.27 13.30 -3.07
C GLY A 247 -0.63 13.99 -4.26
N ALA A 248 0.68 14.16 -4.18
CA ALA A 248 1.49 14.69 -5.27
C ALA A 248 1.44 13.74 -6.49
N ASN A 249 1.56 14.30 -7.67
CA ASN A 249 1.54 13.54 -8.93
C ASN A 249 0.24 12.76 -9.20
N VAL A 250 -0.81 12.97 -8.40
CA VAL A 250 -2.12 12.34 -8.61
C VAL A 250 -2.95 13.17 -9.56
N LYS A 251 -3.39 12.57 -10.66
CA LYS A 251 -4.35 13.15 -11.59
C LYS A 251 -5.76 12.99 -11.02
N VAL A 252 -6.35 14.11 -10.59
CA VAL A 252 -7.70 14.12 -10.02
C VAL A 252 -8.73 13.67 -11.05
N GLY A 253 -9.60 12.74 -10.67
CA GLY A 253 -10.63 12.21 -11.56
C GLY A 253 -11.31 10.96 -11.01
N SER A 254 -12.24 10.43 -11.81
CA SER A 254 -12.89 9.15 -11.55
C SER A 254 -12.38 8.11 -12.56
N TYR A 255 -11.93 6.97 -12.06
CA TYR A 255 -11.29 5.91 -12.83
C TYR A 255 -12.11 4.63 -12.71
N SER A 256 -12.40 4.01 -13.85
CA SER A 256 -13.22 2.81 -13.92
C SER A 256 -12.41 1.52 -14.07
N GLU A 257 -11.07 1.61 -13.99
CA GLU A 257 -10.21 0.44 -13.93
C GLU A 257 -10.66 -0.48 -12.77
N SER A 258 -10.75 -1.78 -13.06
CA SER A 258 -11.11 -2.76 -12.04
C SER A 258 -9.88 -3.09 -11.20
N ILE A 259 -9.90 -2.62 -9.96
CA ILE A 259 -8.82 -2.83 -8.98
C ILE A 259 -9.31 -3.62 -7.78
N ASN A 260 -8.37 -4.16 -7.02
CA ASN A 260 -8.63 -4.79 -5.72
C ASN A 260 -7.40 -4.64 -4.79
N HIS A 261 -7.45 -5.21 -3.60
CA HIS A 261 -6.35 -5.15 -2.63
C HIS A 261 -5.00 -5.60 -3.19
N TYR A 262 -4.98 -6.61 -4.08
CA TYR A 262 -3.74 -7.04 -4.74
C TYR A 262 -3.21 -5.99 -5.74
N THR A 263 -4.10 -5.27 -6.41
CA THR A 263 -3.72 -4.17 -7.33
C THR A 263 -3.15 -2.99 -6.53
N VAL A 264 -3.76 -2.65 -5.39
CA VAL A 264 -3.25 -1.60 -4.48
C VAL A 264 -1.87 -1.98 -3.94
N LEU A 265 -1.70 -3.22 -3.45
CA LEU A 265 -0.40 -3.74 -3.00
C LEU A 265 0.63 -3.64 -4.13
N ARG A 266 0.30 -4.12 -5.35
CA ARG A 266 1.19 -4.06 -6.50
C ARG A 266 1.63 -2.65 -6.84
N THR A 267 0.73 -1.67 -6.67
CA THR A 267 1.04 -0.25 -6.89
C THR A 267 2.03 0.28 -5.85
N ILE A 268 1.86 -0.08 -4.59
CA ILE A 268 2.82 0.27 -3.53
C ILE A 268 4.20 -0.38 -3.80
N GLU A 269 4.22 -1.66 -4.16
CA GLU A 269 5.45 -2.37 -4.52
C GLU A 269 6.15 -1.71 -5.71
N ALA A 270 5.40 -1.34 -6.76
CA ALA A 270 5.94 -0.70 -7.96
C ALA A 270 6.54 0.67 -7.67
N SER A 271 5.96 1.45 -6.74
CA SER A 271 6.49 2.73 -6.28
C SER A 271 7.95 2.62 -5.79
N TYR A 272 8.33 1.47 -5.27
CA TYR A 272 9.66 1.25 -4.70
C TYR A 272 10.50 0.23 -5.48
N GLY A 273 10.07 -0.16 -6.67
CA GLY A 273 10.78 -1.13 -7.50
C GLY A 273 10.83 -2.54 -6.89
N LEU A 274 9.89 -2.84 -5.98
CA LEU A 274 9.81 -4.15 -5.33
C LEU A 274 9.11 -5.17 -6.26
N PRO A 275 9.50 -6.45 -6.21
CA PRO A 275 8.77 -7.48 -6.93
C PRO A 275 7.39 -7.68 -6.33
N GLY A 276 6.39 -8.02 -7.16
CA GLY A 276 5.08 -8.40 -6.67
C GLY A 276 5.12 -9.69 -5.85
N ILE A 277 4.37 -9.75 -4.73
CA ILE A 277 4.23 -10.95 -3.90
C ILE A 277 2.83 -11.56 -4.05
N GLY A 278 2.74 -12.87 -3.89
CA GLY A 278 1.47 -13.60 -3.99
C GLY A 278 0.71 -13.26 -5.26
N ASN A 279 -0.59 -13.02 -5.14
CA ASN A 279 -1.46 -12.66 -6.26
C ASN A 279 -1.17 -11.23 -6.80
N ALA A 280 -0.50 -10.36 -6.03
CA ALA A 280 -0.08 -9.05 -6.52
C ALA A 280 0.95 -9.18 -7.66
N ALA A 281 1.75 -10.25 -7.69
CA ALA A 281 2.71 -10.51 -8.76
C ALA A 281 2.06 -10.65 -10.15
N SER A 282 0.79 -11.06 -10.21
CA SER A 282 0.02 -11.19 -11.46
C SER A 282 -0.78 -9.95 -11.83
N LYS A 283 -0.72 -8.88 -11.01
CA LYS A 283 -1.44 -7.63 -11.27
C LYS A 283 -0.53 -6.60 -11.93
N SER A 284 -1.09 -5.81 -12.83
CA SER A 284 -0.48 -4.55 -13.24
C SER A 284 -0.67 -3.52 -12.12
N PRO A 285 0.35 -2.68 -11.83
CA PRO A 285 0.12 -1.55 -10.95
C PRO A 285 -0.80 -0.53 -11.63
N ILE A 286 -1.45 0.32 -10.86
CA ILE A 286 -2.26 1.43 -11.35
C ILE A 286 -1.32 2.45 -12.01
N LEU A 287 -1.56 2.81 -13.26
CA LEU A 287 -0.67 3.65 -14.06
C LEU A 287 -1.32 4.93 -14.61
N ASP A 288 -2.64 4.95 -14.78
CA ASP A 288 -3.37 6.01 -15.47
C ASP A 288 -3.72 7.21 -14.59
N VAL A 289 -3.49 7.10 -13.29
CA VAL A 289 -3.79 8.13 -12.29
C VAL A 289 -2.61 9.07 -11.98
N TRP A 290 -1.47 8.90 -12.60
CA TRP A 290 -0.28 9.72 -12.35
C TRP A 290 -0.11 10.82 -13.40
N GLN A 291 0.40 12.00 -12.95
CA GLN A 291 0.73 13.14 -13.80
C GLN A 291 2.13 13.01 -14.39
#